data_44441311c5cdb9141e273c56f6f41a09
#
_entry.id   44441311c5cdb9141e273c56f6f41a09
#
_cell.length_a   1.000
_cell.length_b   1.000
_cell.length_c   1.000
_cell.angle_alpha   90.00
_cell.angle_beta   90.00
_cell.angle_gamma   90.00
#
_symmetry.space_group_name_H-M   'P 1'
#
loop_
_entity.id
_entity.type
_entity.pdbx_description
1 polymer ?
#
loop_
_entity_poly.entity_id
_entity_poly.type
_entity_poly.pdbx_seq_one_letter_code
_entity_poly.pdbx_strand_id
1 'polypeptide(L)'
;MRITYSVITTAFAAICLLSSCKEKEKKAAITEVTPSTTIIDSTDKWSVRMANSIMYRNKDAYQIDHRTVPKWDYVHGVVMLSFEKLYDKTNDQKYYDYVKGYADALINADGKIATYDIEKYNIDMINAGKILFRLYDDTKDPRYKIAMDSLRLQLKDQPRTKSGGFWHKKRYPNQMWLDGLYMGAPFYTQYTVSYEQSKALDDIAHQFDLIQKHARDEKTGLLYHGWDQSKAMDWADDKTGTSPNFWSRSLGWYGMAIVDVLDYFPEDHPARPRLITYLNELATAVVKVQDETGLWYQVTDMGDREGNFLEASGSTMLTYTLAKGVNKGYLPESFMKNAELGFQGLTEKLIKVDKDGLVTITQVCAVAGLGGNPYRDGSYEYYINERKKDNDPKATGPFILAALELDK
;
A
#
# COMPACT_ATOMS: atom_id res chain seq x y z
N MET A 1 48.85 -59.68 21.89
CA MET A 1 50.12 -59.50 22.64
C MET A 1 49.94 -58.30 23.55
N ARG A 2 49.95 -58.61 24.85
CA ARG A 2 49.80 -57.66 25.98
C ARG A 2 50.97 -56.67 25.96
N ILE A 3 50.79 -55.44 26.44
CA ILE A 3 51.58 -54.89 27.54
C ILE A 3 50.87 -53.62 28.02
N THR A 4 50.45 -53.66 29.28
CA THR A 4 50.12 -52.64 30.26
C THR A 4 51.38 -52.00 30.80
N TYR A 5 51.35 -50.72 31.11
CA TYR A 5 52.12 -50.16 32.23
C TYR A 5 51.36 -49.00 32.90
N SER A 6 51.12 -49.27 34.16
CA SER A 6 50.69 -48.38 35.23
C SER A 6 51.91 -47.77 35.90
N VAL A 7 51.79 -46.70 36.65
CA VAL A 7 52.56 -46.33 37.88
C VAL A 7 52.64 -44.80 38.02
N ILE A 8 52.08 -44.22 38.96
CA ILE A 8 52.19 -43.87 40.39
C ILE A 8 52.44 -42.36 40.65
N THR A 9 51.51 -41.82 41.39
CA THR A 9 51.50 -40.82 42.47
C THR A 9 52.84 -40.16 42.91
N THR A 10 52.81 -38.85 43.15
CA THR A 10 53.31 -38.29 44.43
C THR A 10 52.69 -36.93 44.76
N ALA A 11 52.15 -36.83 45.94
CA ALA A 11 51.64 -35.63 46.57
C ALA A 11 52.80 -34.83 47.21
N PHE A 12 52.72 -33.52 47.18
CA PHE A 12 53.44 -32.66 48.12
C PHE A 12 52.49 -31.57 48.64
N ALA A 13 52.22 -31.67 49.93
CA ALA A 13 51.54 -30.66 50.72
C ALA A 13 52.58 -29.62 51.19
N ALA A 14 52.29 -28.36 51.03
CA ALA A 14 52.94 -27.30 51.75
C ALA A 14 51.88 -26.34 52.29
N ILE A 15 51.76 -26.34 53.57
CA ILE A 15 51.04 -25.41 54.42
C ILE A 15 51.87 -24.13 54.57
N CYS A 16 51.24 -22.98 54.26
CA CYS A 16 51.69 -21.70 54.84
C CYS A 16 50.45 -20.88 55.22
N LEU A 17 50.41 -20.60 56.52
CA LEU A 17 49.43 -19.77 57.20
C LEU A 17 49.75 -18.26 57.07
N LEU A 18 48.71 -17.46 57.31
CA LEU A 18 48.63 -16.04 57.67
C LEU A 18 48.63 -15.03 56.53
N SER A 19 47.62 -14.21 56.36
CA SER A 19 47.15 -13.16 57.24
C SER A 19 45.82 -12.55 56.71
N SER A 20 44.95 -12.31 57.64
CA SER A 20 43.69 -11.63 57.44
C SER A 20 43.86 -10.16 57.09
N CYS A 21 43.28 -9.72 55.91
CA CYS A 21 42.85 -8.34 55.73
C CYS A 21 41.44 -8.37 55.17
N LYS A 22 40.49 -7.88 55.97
CA LYS A 22 39.10 -7.67 55.55
C LYS A 22 39.02 -6.44 54.65
N GLU A 23 38.99 -6.62 53.37
CA GLU A 23 38.46 -5.64 52.44
C GLU A 23 36.98 -5.93 52.16
N LYS A 24 36.14 -4.93 52.46
CA LYS A 24 34.73 -4.95 52.13
C LYS A 24 34.59 -4.79 50.61
N GLU A 25 34.46 -5.85 49.87
CA GLU A 25 33.98 -5.80 48.50
C GLU A 25 32.52 -5.27 48.48
N LYS A 26 32.36 -4.06 47.96
CA LYS A 26 31.07 -3.58 47.49
C LYS A 26 30.64 -4.48 46.30
N LYS A 27 29.73 -5.43 46.52
CA LYS A 27 28.98 -6.06 45.44
C LYS A 27 28.24 -4.96 44.66
N ALA A 28 28.78 -4.56 43.53
CA ALA A 28 28.01 -3.87 42.52
C ALA A 28 26.91 -4.84 42.11
N ALA A 29 25.66 -4.45 42.33
CA ALA A 29 24.52 -5.16 41.79
C ALA A 29 24.62 -5.08 40.26
N ILE A 30 25.04 -6.19 39.65
CA ILE A 30 24.86 -6.41 38.21
C ILE A 30 23.36 -6.53 38.04
N THR A 31 22.72 -5.45 37.62
CA THR A 31 21.34 -5.52 37.08
C THR A 31 21.47 -6.38 35.83
N GLU A 32 21.07 -7.62 35.90
CA GLU A 32 20.81 -8.44 34.70
C GLU A 32 19.76 -7.69 33.90
N VAL A 33 20.20 -6.99 32.85
CA VAL A 33 19.33 -6.53 31.79
C VAL A 33 18.91 -7.79 31.06
N THR A 34 17.77 -8.34 31.46
CA THR A 34 17.08 -9.35 30.68
C THR A 34 16.88 -8.75 29.29
N PRO A 35 17.42 -9.35 28.22
CA PRO A 35 17.16 -8.82 26.87
C PRO A 35 15.65 -8.79 26.69
N SER A 36 15.12 -7.63 26.33
CA SER A 36 13.73 -7.51 25.93
C SER A 36 13.47 -8.51 24.79
N THR A 37 12.61 -9.50 25.06
CA THR A 37 12.23 -10.52 24.07
C THR A 37 11.21 -10.03 23.06
N THR A 38 11.02 -8.71 22.97
CA THR A 38 10.11 -8.13 21.96
C THR A 38 10.66 -8.34 20.56
N ILE A 39 9.84 -8.90 19.68
CA ILE A 39 10.19 -9.23 18.28
C ILE A 39 10.33 -7.95 17.45
N ILE A 40 9.53 -6.92 17.76
CA ILE A 40 9.53 -5.61 17.13
C ILE A 40 9.87 -4.56 18.17
N ASP A 41 10.91 -3.76 17.91
CA ASP A 41 11.30 -2.67 18.81
C ASP A 41 10.23 -1.56 18.80
N SER A 42 9.74 -1.21 19.97
CA SER A 42 8.73 -0.16 20.12
C SER A 42 9.29 1.26 19.89
N THR A 43 10.61 1.41 19.87
CA THR A 43 11.30 2.68 19.59
C THR A 43 11.46 2.93 18.09
N ASP A 44 11.32 1.90 17.26
CA ASP A 44 11.33 2.05 15.81
C ASP A 44 10.15 2.90 15.31
N LYS A 45 10.35 3.56 14.16
CA LYS A 45 9.29 4.28 13.46
C LYS A 45 8.15 3.35 13.04
N TRP A 46 6.94 3.88 12.99
CA TRP A 46 5.75 3.10 12.60
C TRP A 46 5.87 2.41 11.24
N SER A 47 6.56 3.06 10.28
CA SER A 47 6.87 2.46 8.98
C SER A 47 7.67 1.17 9.10
N VAL A 48 8.72 1.18 9.93
CA VAL A 48 9.59 0.02 10.22
C VAL A 48 8.82 -1.05 11.00
N ARG A 49 8.10 -0.66 12.04
CA ARG A 49 7.31 -1.58 12.89
C ARG A 49 6.26 -2.35 12.08
N MET A 50 5.50 -1.64 11.22
CA MET A 50 4.50 -2.26 10.35
C MET A 50 5.16 -3.21 9.33
N ALA A 51 6.23 -2.78 8.67
CA ALA A 51 6.94 -3.61 7.69
C ALA A 51 7.52 -4.88 8.33
N ASN A 52 8.21 -4.75 9.47
CA ASN A 52 8.76 -5.89 10.20
C ASN A 52 7.64 -6.84 10.69
N SER A 53 6.48 -6.30 11.09
CA SER A 53 5.31 -7.11 11.47
C SER A 53 4.74 -7.90 10.28
N ILE A 54 4.73 -7.31 9.08
CA ILE A 54 4.34 -8.00 7.84
C ILE A 54 5.32 -9.12 7.54
N MET A 55 6.63 -8.87 7.56
CA MET A 55 7.67 -9.87 7.29
C MET A 55 7.67 -11.00 8.33
N TYR A 56 7.40 -10.69 9.59
CA TYR A 56 7.30 -11.71 10.64
C TYR A 56 6.15 -12.70 10.37
N ARG A 57 4.99 -12.17 9.96
CA ARG A 57 3.80 -13.00 9.65
C ARG A 57 3.90 -13.72 8.33
N ASN A 58 4.66 -13.18 7.37
CA ASN A 58 4.76 -13.69 6.00
C ASN A 58 6.25 -13.78 5.64
N LYS A 59 6.84 -14.96 5.82
CA LYS A 59 8.28 -15.17 5.60
C LYS A 59 8.66 -14.91 4.13
N ASP A 60 7.80 -15.33 3.23
CA ASP A 60 7.91 -15.01 1.80
C ASP A 60 6.88 -13.96 1.43
N ALA A 61 7.26 -12.97 0.62
CA ALA A 61 6.40 -11.85 0.27
C ALA A 61 5.10 -12.27 -0.43
N TYR A 62 5.08 -13.39 -1.15
CA TYR A 62 3.87 -13.90 -1.79
C TYR A 62 2.80 -14.39 -0.78
N GLN A 63 3.19 -14.69 0.48
CA GLN A 63 2.27 -15.15 1.53
C GLN A 63 1.35 -14.04 2.07
N ILE A 64 1.65 -12.79 1.76
CA ILE A 64 0.77 -11.65 2.09
C ILE A 64 -0.65 -11.95 1.59
N ASP A 65 -1.64 -11.49 2.34
CA ASP A 65 -3.06 -11.79 2.09
C ASP A 65 -3.43 -13.28 2.26
N HIS A 66 -2.70 -13.98 3.16
CA HIS A 66 -2.88 -15.42 3.45
C HIS A 66 -2.76 -16.32 2.20
N ARG A 67 -1.90 -15.93 1.25
CA ARG A 67 -1.64 -16.76 0.08
C ARG A 67 -0.76 -17.95 0.44
N THR A 68 -1.17 -19.13 -0.02
CA THR A 68 -0.39 -20.36 0.12
C THR A 68 0.42 -20.70 -1.13
N VAL A 69 0.11 -20.04 -2.24
CA VAL A 69 0.81 -20.15 -3.53
C VAL A 69 1.07 -18.77 -4.10
N PRO A 70 2.21 -18.56 -4.78
CA PRO A 70 2.51 -17.28 -5.41
C PRO A 70 1.42 -16.86 -6.40
N LYS A 71 1.02 -15.60 -6.32
CA LYS A 71 0.05 -14.98 -7.23
C LYS A 71 0.46 -13.56 -7.54
N TRP A 72 0.44 -13.21 -8.82
CA TRP A 72 0.56 -11.83 -9.27
C TRP A 72 -0.73 -11.08 -8.95
N ASP A 73 -0.66 -10.10 -8.04
CA ASP A 73 -1.86 -9.45 -7.52
C ASP A 73 -1.55 -7.99 -7.12
N TYR A 74 -2.54 -7.11 -7.28
CA TYR A 74 -2.41 -5.69 -6.96
C TYR A 74 -2.12 -5.42 -5.47
N VAL A 75 -2.65 -6.23 -4.57
CA VAL A 75 -2.44 -6.05 -3.12
C VAL A 75 -0.97 -6.21 -2.75
N HIS A 76 -0.27 -7.15 -3.39
CA HIS A 76 1.18 -7.29 -3.26
C HIS A 76 1.90 -6.08 -3.84
N GLY A 77 1.48 -5.59 -5.00
CA GLY A 77 2.06 -4.41 -5.62
C GLY A 77 2.03 -3.17 -4.72
N VAL A 78 0.94 -2.99 -3.95
CA VAL A 78 0.81 -1.88 -3.00
C VAL A 78 1.81 -2.02 -1.84
N VAL A 79 1.89 -3.21 -1.24
CA VAL A 79 2.82 -3.46 -0.13
C VAL A 79 4.27 -3.42 -0.60
N MET A 80 4.59 -4.07 -1.74
CA MET A 80 5.96 -4.08 -2.25
C MET A 80 6.45 -2.68 -2.61
N LEU A 81 5.60 -1.81 -3.15
CA LEU A 81 5.95 -0.40 -3.38
C LEU A 81 6.30 0.30 -2.06
N SER A 82 5.54 0.05 -0.98
CA SER A 82 5.83 0.65 0.32
C SER A 82 7.15 0.16 0.91
N PHE A 83 7.51 -1.11 0.68
CA PHE A 83 8.82 -1.67 1.08
C PHE A 83 9.97 -1.09 0.24
N GLU A 84 9.76 -0.85 -1.05
CA GLU A 84 10.74 -0.14 -1.89
C GLU A 84 11.01 1.26 -1.35
N LYS A 85 9.95 2.03 -1.01
CA LYS A 85 10.11 3.36 -0.41
C LYS A 85 10.75 3.32 0.99
N LEU A 86 10.46 2.27 1.76
CA LEU A 86 11.10 2.06 3.06
C LEU A 86 12.61 1.74 2.89
N TYR A 87 12.97 0.94 1.88
CA TYR A 87 14.36 0.72 1.52
C TYR A 87 15.06 2.04 1.15
N ASP A 88 14.44 2.89 0.33
CA ASP A 88 14.98 4.21 -0.03
C ASP A 88 15.26 5.07 1.21
N LYS A 89 14.43 4.97 2.25
CA LYS A 89 14.58 5.76 3.49
C LYS A 89 15.61 5.20 4.47
N THR A 90 15.68 3.86 4.58
CA THR A 90 16.47 3.18 5.62
C THR A 90 17.77 2.58 5.12
N ASN A 91 17.89 2.32 3.83
CA ASN A 91 18.96 1.56 3.18
C ASN A 91 19.15 0.14 3.77
N ASP A 92 18.08 -0.43 4.39
CA ASP A 92 18.12 -1.78 4.95
C ASP A 92 17.76 -2.81 3.85
N GLN A 93 18.77 -3.57 3.45
CA GLN A 93 18.73 -4.51 2.32
C GLN A 93 17.59 -5.53 2.43
N LYS A 94 17.15 -5.91 3.64
CA LYS A 94 16.07 -6.88 3.83
C LYS A 94 14.76 -6.47 3.15
N TYR A 95 14.46 -5.18 3.07
CA TYR A 95 13.25 -4.68 2.42
C TYR A 95 13.33 -4.83 0.90
N TYR A 96 14.47 -4.52 0.32
CA TYR A 96 14.75 -4.75 -1.10
C TYR A 96 14.67 -6.24 -1.46
N ASP A 97 15.32 -7.09 -0.66
CA ASP A 97 15.33 -8.55 -0.89
C ASP A 97 13.92 -9.13 -0.80
N TYR A 98 13.07 -8.59 0.08
CA TYR A 98 11.68 -9.00 0.20
C TYR A 98 10.86 -8.65 -1.04
N VAL A 99 11.04 -7.43 -1.59
CA VAL A 99 10.43 -7.00 -2.86
C VAL A 99 10.91 -7.87 -4.02
N LYS A 100 12.21 -8.07 -4.12
CA LYS A 100 12.82 -8.91 -5.17
C LYS A 100 12.36 -10.35 -5.09
N GLY A 101 12.23 -10.89 -3.88
CA GLY A 101 11.72 -12.25 -3.63
C GLY A 101 10.29 -12.46 -4.16
N TYR A 102 9.41 -11.45 -4.05
CA TYR A 102 8.08 -11.50 -4.68
C TYR A 102 8.14 -11.57 -6.20
N ALA A 103 8.94 -10.71 -6.82
CA ALA A 103 9.09 -10.69 -8.27
C ALA A 103 9.70 -12.00 -8.80
N ASP A 104 10.76 -12.49 -8.17
CA ASP A 104 11.46 -13.72 -8.57
C ASP A 104 10.59 -14.98 -8.40
N ALA A 105 9.70 -15.01 -7.42
CA ALA A 105 8.75 -16.11 -7.25
C ALA A 105 7.71 -16.22 -8.38
N LEU A 106 7.56 -15.16 -9.19
CA LEU A 106 6.46 -15.04 -10.16
C LEU A 106 6.93 -14.80 -11.60
N ILE A 107 8.18 -14.36 -11.81
CA ILE A 107 8.70 -14.06 -13.13
C ILE A 107 9.73 -15.12 -13.50
N ASN A 108 9.42 -15.95 -14.52
CA ASN A 108 10.31 -17.02 -14.96
C ASN A 108 11.49 -16.48 -15.79
N ALA A 109 12.37 -17.40 -16.25
CA ALA A 109 13.56 -17.05 -17.02
C ALA A 109 13.26 -16.31 -18.34
N ASP A 110 12.08 -16.51 -18.92
CA ASP A 110 11.65 -15.86 -20.16
C ASP A 110 10.94 -14.52 -19.90
N GLY A 111 10.87 -14.05 -18.65
CA GLY A 111 10.16 -12.82 -18.27
C GLY A 111 8.64 -12.96 -18.22
N LYS A 112 8.10 -14.20 -18.32
CA LYS A 112 6.67 -14.44 -18.23
C LYS A 112 6.22 -14.39 -16.78
N ILE A 113 5.16 -13.59 -16.50
CA ILE A 113 4.57 -13.46 -15.19
C ILE A 113 3.60 -14.62 -14.94
N ALA A 114 3.83 -15.39 -13.88
CA ALA A 114 2.94 -16.46 -13.46
C ALA A 114 1.57 -15.90 -13.00
N THR A 115 0.49 -16.61 -13.30
CA THR A 115 -0.90 -16.24 -12.96
C THR A 115 -1.43 -14.95 -13.60
N TYR A 116 -0.62 -14.26 -14.40
CA TYR A 116 -1.04 -13.14 -15.23
C TYR A 116 -1.61 -13.62 -16.56
N ASP A 117 -2.73 -13.07 -16.95
CA ASP A 117 -3.43 -13.38 -18.19
C ASP A 117 -3.88 -12.07 -18.84
N ILE A 118 -3.19 -11.68 -19.91
CA ILE A 118 -3.42 -10.43 -20.63
C ILE A 118 -4.83 -10.37 -21.23
N GLU A 119 -5.40 -11.52 -21.66
CA GLU A 119 -6.72 -11.58 -22.30
C GLU A 119 -7.88 -11.22 -21.37
N LYS A 120 -7.63 -11.21 -20.05
CA LYS A 120 -8.60 -10.73 -19.06
C LYS A 120 -8.71 -9.23 -19.02
N TYR A 121 -7.73 -8.53 -19.57
CA TYR A 121 -7.63 -7.06 -19.52
C TYR A 121 -8.03 -6.52 -18.15
N ASN A 122 -7.45 -7.13 -17.10
CA ASN A 122 -7.68 -6.73 -15.72
C ASN A 122 -6.64 -5.68 -15.32
N ILE A 123 -7.06 -4.42 -15.21
CA ILE A 123 -6.14 -3.31 -14.92
C ILE A 123 -5.49 -3.45 -13.54
N ASP A 124 -6.10 -4.15 -12.57
CA ASP A 124 -5.51 -4.40 -11.26
C ASP A 124 -4.15 -5.09 -11.36
N MET A 125 -3.97 -5.95 -12.37
CA MET A 125 -2.73 -6.71 -12.55
C MET A 125 -1.53 -5.84 -12.93
N ILE A 126 -1.77 -4.62 -13.40
CA ILE A 126 -0.71 -3.67 -13.76
C ILE A 126 0.02 -3.15 -12.51
N ASN A 127 -0.72 -3.00 -11.40
CA ASN A 127 -0.22 -2.33 -10.20
C ASN A 127 1.09 -2.93 -9.66
N ALA A 128 1.22 -4.26 -9.62
CA ALA A 128 2.44 -4.90 -9.13
C ALA A 128 3.66 -4.68 -10.05
N GLY A 129 3.44 -4.24 -11.28
CA GLY A 129 4.52 -3.91 -12.22
C GLY A 129 5.36 -2.69 -11.80
N LYS A 130 4.88 -1.86 -10.88
CA LYS A 130 5.61 -0.66 -10.43
C LYS A 130 6.98 -0.98 -9.81
N ILE A 131 7.10 -2.10 -9.11
CA ILE A 131 8.38 -2.51 -8.50
C ILE A 131 9.42 -2.98 -9.51
N LEU A 132 9.00 -3.34 -10.73
CA LEU A 132 9.91 -3.89 -11.74
C LEU A 132 10.86 -2.83 -12.31
N PHE A 133 10.50 -1.55 -12.26
CA PHE A 133 11.39 -0.47 -12.69
C PHE A 133 12.67 -0.47 -11.88
N ARG A 134 12.54 -0.42 -10.56
CA ARG A 134 13.69 -0.44 -9.65
C ARG A 134 14.51 -1.72 -9.81
N LEU A 135 13.85 -2.87 -9.80
CA LEU A 135 14.53 -4.15 -9.94
C LEU A 135 15.31 -4.25 -11.26
N TYR A 136 14.73 -3.74 -12.37
CA TYR A 136 15.45 -3.70 -13.65
C TYR A 136 16.61 -2.70 -13.63
N ASP A 137 16.40 -1.52 -13.05
CA ASP A 137 17.44 -0.48 -13.00
C ASP A 137 18.65 -0.90 -12.16
N ASP A 138 18.42 -1.58 -11.06
CA ASP A 138 19.51 -2.03 -10.17
C ASP A 138 20.22 -3.30 -10.68
N THR A 139 19.47 -4.25 -11.26
CA THR A 139 20.02 -5.57 -11.62
C THR A 139 20.36 -5.71 -13.11
N LYS A 140 19.73 -4.93 -13.98
CA LYS A 140 19.74 -5.07 -15.45
C LYS A 140 19.26 -6.45 -15.94
N ASP A 141 18.54 -7.20 -15.08
CA ASP A 141 17.96 -8.48 -15.44
C ASP A 141 16.84 -8.29 -16.48
N PRO A 142 16.99 -8.80 -17.71
CA PRO A 142 16.03 -8.57 -18.80
C PRO A 142 14.64 -9.14 -18.52
N ARG A 143 14.51 -10.12 -17.60
CA ARG A 143 13.20 -10.69 -17.21
C ARG A 143 12.23 -9.62 -16.73
N TYR A 144 12.70 -8.67 -15.92
CA TYR A 144 11.87 -7.60 -15.40
C TYR A 144 11.39 -6.64 -16.48
N LYS A 145 12.27 -6.33 -17.47
CA LYS A 145 11.87 -5.49 -18.61
C LYS A 145 10.83 -6.18 -19.49
N ILE A 146 11.00 -7.47 -19.79
CA ILE A 146 10.04 -8.26 -20.58
C ILE A 146 8.69 -8.32 -19.85
N ALA A 147 8.69 -8.51 -18.52
CA ALA A 147 7.48 -8.47 -17.72
C ALA A 147 6.78 -7.10 -17.78
N MET A 148 7.54 -6.00 -17.63
CA MET A 148 6.99 -4.64 -17.79
C MET A 148 6.40 -4.41 -19.18
N ASP A 149 7.07 -4.90 -20.25
CA ASP A 149 6.60 -4.75 -21.62
C ASP A 149 5.27 -5.48 -21.84
N SER A 150 5.10 -6.65 -21.21
CA SER A 150 3.84 -7.40 -21.26
C SER A 150 2.70 -6.64 -20.57
N LEU A 151 2.97 -6.00 -19.42
CA LEU A 151 1.98 -5.17 -18.71
C LEU A 151 1.64 -3.91 -19.52
N ARG A 152 2.65 -3.29 -20.14
CA ARG A 152 2.43 -2.14 -21.02
C ARG A 152 1.61 -2.50 -22.27
N LEU A 153 1.85 -3.69 -22.84
CA LEU A 153 1.07 -4.20 -23.97
C LEU A 153 -0.41 -4.33 -23.61
N GLN A 154 -0.75 -4.84 -22.39
CA GLN A 154 -2.13 -4.83 -21.92
C GLN A 154 -2.75 -3.43 -21.99
N LEU A 155 -2.07 -2.40 -21.44
CA LEU A 155 -2.60 -1.04 -21.43
C LEU A 155 -2.78 -0.45 -22.83
N LYS A 156 -1.93 -0.84 -23.79
CA LYS A 156 -2.07 -0.42 -25.20
C LYS A 156 -3.39 -0.91 -25.78
N ASP A 157 -3.75 -2.16 -25.48
CA ASP A 157 -4.91 -2.84 -26.06
C ASP A 157 -6.10 -2.93 -25.07
N GLN A 158 -5.98 -2.28 -23.89
CA GLN A 158 -7.04 -2.25 -22.89
C GLN A 158 -8.36 -1.77 -23.51
N PRO A 159 -9.47 -2.52 -23.38
CA PRO A 159 -10.76 -2.07 -23.85
C PRO A 159 -11.14 -0.71 -23.27
N ARG A 160 -11.80 0.11 -24.10
CA ARG A 160 -12.13 1.48 -23.74
C ARG A 160 -13.61 1.77 -23.83
N THR A 161 -14.07 2.69 -23.02
CA THR A 161 -15.37 3.34 -23.18
C THR A 161 -15.42 4.11 -24.49
N LYS A 162 -16.61 4.49 -24.95
CA LYS A 162 -16.76 5.31 -26.15
C LYS A 162 -16.01 6.65 -26.06
N SER A 163 -15.84 7.19 -24.85
CA SER A 163 -15.10 8.41 -24.59
C SER A 163 -13.60 8.22 -24.40
N GLY A 164 -13.07 6.98 -24.51
CA GLY A 164 -11.65 6.67 -24.44
C GLY A 164 -11.14 6.20 -23.07
N GLY A 165 -12.00 6.12 -22.05
CA GLY A 165 -11.64 5.65 -20.72
C GLY A 165 -11.36 4.14 -20.69
N PHE A 166 -10.36 3.70 -19.94
CA PHE A 166 -10.08 2.28 -19.77
C PHE A 166 -11.21 1.58 -19.03
N TRP A 167 -11.68 0.46 -19.55
CA TRP A 167 -12.50 -0.44 -18.74
C TRP A 167 -11.68 -0.96 -17.57
N HIS A 168 -12.29 -0.98 -16.41
CA HIS A 168 -11.60 -1.51 -15.23
C HIS A 168 -11.17 -2.97 -15.43
N LYS A 169 -12.02 -3.79 -16.08
CA LYS A 169 -11.75 -5.17 -16.51
C LYS A 169 -12.59 -5.52 -17.74
N LYS A 170 -12.11 -6.42 -18.58
CA LYS A 170 -12.90 -6.92 -19.71
C LYS A 170 -14.29 -7.41 -19.30
N ARG A 171 -14.40 -8.04 -18.11
CA ARG A 171 -15.68 -8.51 -17.56
C ARG A 171 -16.61 -7.42 -17.03
N TYR A 172 -16.13 -6.18 -16.99
CA TYR A 172 -16.89 -4.99 -16.58
C TYR A 172 -16.89 -3.97 -17.73
N PRO A 173 -17.62 -4.27 -18.83
CA PRO A 173 -17.57 -3.45 -20.03
C PRO A 173 -18.10 -2.04 -19.75
N ASN A 174 -17.51 -1.04 -20.40
CA ASN A 174 -17.85 0.38 -20.31
C ASN A 174 -17.70 1.03 -18.92
N GLN A 175 -17.08 0.35 -17.94
CA GLN A 175 -16.97 0.84 -16.58
C GLN A 175 -15.57 1.36 -16.29
N MET A 176 -15.50 2.58 -15.76
CA MET A 176 -14.32 3.13 -15.09
C MET A 176 -14.59 3.19 -13.58
N TRP A 177 -13.64 2.71 -12.79
CA TRP A 177 -13.67 2.83 -11.33
C TRP A 177 -12.48 3.66 -10.89
N LEU A 178 -12.60 4.39 -9.78
CA LEU A 178 -11.52 5.18 -9.21
C LEU A 178 -10.27 4.33 -8.96
N ASP A 179 -10.49 3.10 -8.49
CA ASP A 179 -9.45 2.07 -8.27
C ASP A 179 -8.56 1.86 -9.50
N GLY A 180 -9.16 1.82 -10.68
CA GLY A 180 -8.46 1.59 -11.94
C GLY A 180 -7.41 2.64 -12.25
N LEU A 181 -7.60 3.88 -11.79
CA LEU A 181 -6.59 4.93 -11.95
C LEU A 181 -5.33 4.61 -11.16
N TYR A 182 -5.44 4.19 -9.90
CA TYR A 182 -4.25 3.78 -9.13
C TYR A 182 -3.61 2.50 -9.66
N MET A 183 -4.44 1.57 -10.12
CA MET A 183 -3.93 0.30 -10.63
C MET A 183 -3.07 0.47 -11.88
N GLY A 184 -3.47 1.36 -12.80
CA GLY A 184 -2.82 1.51 -14.10
C GLY A 184 -1.95 2.75 -14.27
N ALA A 185 -2.42 3.92 -13.82
CA ALA A 185 -1.84 5.19 -14.23
C ALA A 185 -0.40 5.43 -13.73
N PRO A 186 -0.02 5.13 -12.46
CA PRO A 186 1.38 5.32 -12.02
C PRO A 186 2.38 4.49 -12.82
N PHE A 187 2.08 3.20 -13.06
CA PHE A 187 2.92 2.35 -13.90
C PHE A 187 3.00 2.89 -15.33
N TYR A 188 1.86 3.27 -15.91
CA TYR A 188 1.78 3.78 -17.28
C TYR A 188 2.59 5.07 -17.44
N THR A 189 2.49 5.98 -16.44
CA THR A 189 3.25 7.23 -16.46
C THR A 189 4.75 6.97 -16.39
N GLN A 190 5.20 6.16 -15.44
CA GLN A 190 6.62 5.84 -15.30
C GLN A 190 7.15 5.14 -16.55
N TYR A 191 6.38 4.19 -17.12
CA TYR A 191 6.79 3.47 -18.32
C TYR A 191 6.92 4.40 -19.53
N THR A 192 5.93 5.25 -19.81
CA THR A 192 5.98 6.14 -20.99
C THR A 192 7.08 7.18 -20.88
N VAL A 193 7.34 7.69 -19.66
CA VAL A 193 8.46 8.62 -19.43
C VAL A 193 9.82 7.92 -19.63
N SER A 194 9.98 6.72 -19.09
CA SER A 194 11.24 6.00 -19.13
C SER A 194 11.56 5.42 -20.51
N TYR A 195 10.56 4.98 -21.28
CA TYR A 195 10.80 4.17 -22.49
C TYR A 195 10.09 4.65 -23.77
N GLU A 196 9.12 5.58 -23.69
CA GLU A 196 8.29 5.99 -24.83
C GLU A 196 8.37 7.47 -25.15
N GLN A 197 9.36 8.19 -24.64
CA GLN A 197 9.50 9.65 -24.83
C GLN A 197 8.23 10.41 -24.48
N SER A 198 7.56 10.05 -23.40
CA SER A 198 6.37 10.69 -22.84
C SER A 198 5.13 10.71 -23.76
N LYS A 199 5.06 9.87 -24.79
CA LYS A 199 4.01 9.90 -25.82
C LYS A 199 2.59 9.63 -25.29
N ALA A 200 2.44 8.99 -24.13
CA ALA A 200 1.15 8.59 -23.60
C ALA A 200 0.62 9.53 -22.48
N LEU A 201 1.33 10.60 -22.15
CA LEU A 201 0.95 11.47 -21.02
C LEU A 201 -0.42 12.12 -21.20
N ASP A 202 -0.79 12.52 -22.42
CA ASP A 202 -2.12 13.06 -22.70
C ASP A 202 -3.23 12.02 -22.48
N ASP A 203 -3.00 10.76 -22.87
CA ASP A 203 -3.95 9.66 -22.63
C ASP A 203 -4.10 9.39 -21.13
N ILE A 204 -3.00 9.40 -20.38
CA ILE A 204 -3.03 9.25 -18.92
C ILE A 204 -3.83 10.39 -18.27
N ALA A 205 -3.57 11.63 -18.64
CA ALA A 205 -4.33 12.77 -18.14
C ALA A 205 -5.81 12.67 -18.49
N HIS A 206 -6.12 12.19 -19.70
CA HIS A 206 -7.50 11.96 -20.15
C HIS A 206 -8.27 10.95 -19.28
N GLN A 207 -7.60 9.93 -18.74
CA GLN A 207 -8.26 9.00 -17.81
C GLN A 207 -8.75 9.72 -16.54
N PHE A 208 -7.94 10.65 -16.00
CA PHE A 208 -8.33 11.49 -14.86
C PHE A 208 -9.44 12.49 -15.25
N ASP A 209 -9.34 13.12 -16.43
CA ASP A 209 -10.36 14.04 -16.93
C ASP A 209 -11.74 13.38 -17.01
N LEU A 210 -11.81 12.15 -17.49
CA LEU A 210 -13.07 11.39 -17.58
C LEU A 210 -13.67 11.09 -16.21
N ILE A 211 -12.87 10.63 -15.26
CA ILE A 211 -13.34 10.38 -13.89
C ILE A 211 -13.78 11.70 -13.24
N GLN A 212 -12.98 12.76 -13.34
CA GLN A 212 -13.33 14.06 -12.77
C GLN A 212 -14.64 14.61 -13.34
N LYS A 213 -14.84 14.45 -14.65
CA LYS A 213 -16.03 14.92 -15.33
C LYS A 213 -17.30 14.13 -15.00
N HIS A 214 -17.17 12.80 -14.83
CA HIS A 214 -18.33 11.91 -14.79
C HIS A 214 -18.62 11.32 -13.40
N ALA A 215 -17.61 11.18 -12.52
CA ALA A 215 -17.79 10.61 -11.22
C ALA A 215 -17.80 11.64 -10.08
N ARG A 216 -17.43 12.91 -10.32
CA ARG A 216 -17.44 13.94 -9.28
C ARG A 216 -18.84 14.48 -9.05
N ASP A 217 -19.26 14.51 -7.80
CA ASP A 217 -20.48 15.18 -7.37
C ASP A 217 -20.21 16.68 -7.20
N GLU A 218 -21.00 17.52 -7.86
CA GLU A 218 -20.82 18.98 -7.85
C GLU A 218 -21.11 19.61 -6.47
N LYS A 219 -21.97 18.98 -5.65
CA LYS A 219 -22.38 19.53 -4.36
C LYS A 219 -21.35 19.30 -3.28
N THR A 220 -20.82 18.08 -3.18
CA THR A 220 -19.88 17.67 -2.14
C THR A 220 -18.43 17.79 -2.58
N GLY A 221 -18.16 17.66 -3.89
CA GLY A 221 -16.83 17.54 -4.47
C GLY A 221 -16.23 16.14 -4.33
N LEU A 222 -16.92 15.20 -3.68
CA LEU A 222 -16.51 13.79 -3.60
C LEU A 222 -16.74 13.09 -4.95
N LEU A 223 -16.07 11.94 -5.13
CA LEU A 223 -16.23 11.16 -6.36
C LEU A 223 -16.90 9.83 -6.03
N TYR A 224 -17.89 9.46 -6.84
CA TYR A 224 -18.53 8.15 -6.79
C TYR A 224 -17.53 7.05 -7.13
N HIS A 225 -17.70 5.85 -6.55
CA HIS A 225 -16.76 4.73 -6.70
C HIS A 225 -16.53 4.34 -8.17
N GLY A 226 -17.57 4.34 -8.98
CA GLY A 226 -17.50 3.97 -10.39
C GLY A 226 -18.48 4.70 -11.29
N TRP A 227 -18.16 4.67 -12.58
CA TRP A 227 -18.96 5.21 -13.66
C TRP A 227 -19.11 4.20 -14.79
N ASP A 228 -20.34 3.90 -15.18
CA ASP A 228 -20.69 3.11 -16.35
C ASP A 228 -21.16 4.04 -17.47
N GLN A 229 -20.34 4.22 -18.51
CA GLN A 229 -20.74 5.06 -19.66
C GLN A 229 -21.98 4.54 -20.38
N SER A 230 -22.20 3.23 -20.39
CA SER A 230 -23.37 2.62 -21.04
C SER A 230 -24.65 2.77 -20.22
N LYS A 231 -24.54 2.99 -18.90
CA LYS A 231 -25.64 3.03 -17.94
C LYS A 231 -26.47 1.72 -17.93
N ALA A 232 -25.85 0.63 -18.34
CA ALA A 232 -26.54 -0.66 -18.50
C ALA A 232 -26.49 -1.50 -17.22
N MET A 233 -25.69 -1.11 -16.24
CA MET A 233 -25.58 -1.85 -14.99
C MET A 233 -26.63 -1.39 -13.99
N ASP A 234 -27.26 -2.35 -13.29
CA ASP A 234 -28.30 -2.06 -12.29
C ASP A 234 -27.83 -1.15 -11.14
N TRP A 235 -26.52 -1.09 -10.88
CA TRP A 235 -25.95 -0.17 -9.89
C TRP A 235 -25.76 1.26 -10.42
N ALA A 236 -25.82 1.47 -11.73
CA ALA A 236 -25.54 2.76 -12.34
C ALA A 236 -26.79 3.63 -12.38
N ASP A 237 -26.65 4.90 -12.01
CA ASP A 237 -27.72 5.88 -12.17
C ASP A 237 -28.11 6.07 -13.63
N ASP A 238 -29.38 6.05 -13.95
CA ASP A 238 -29.92 6.10 -15.31
C ASP A 238 -29.54 7.38 -16.08
N LYS A 239 -29.25 8.49 -15.37
CA LYS A 239 -28.92 9.79 -15.96
C LYS A 239 -27.42 10.03 -16.05
N THR A 240 -26.70 9.72 -14.98
CA THR A 240 -25.27 10.02 -14.86
C THR A 240 -24.37 8.81 -15.16
N GLY A 241 -24.84 7.60 -14.87
CA GLY A 241 -24.06 6.37 -14.95
C GLY A 241 -23.18 6.14 -13.71
N THR A 242 -23.29 6.98 -12.67
CA THR A 242 -22.48 6.85 -11.45
C THR A 242 -23.03 5.79 -10.49
N SER A 243 -22.15 5.21 -9.68
CA SER A 243 -22.55 4.38 -8.53
C SER A 243 -23.22 5.24 -7.43
N PRO A 244 -24.00 4.62 -6.50
CA PRO A 244 -24.86 5.40 -5.62
C PRO A 244 -24.15 6.09 -4.45
N ASN A 245 -22.93 5.63 -4.03
CA ASN A 245 -22.28 6.11 -2.81
C ASN A 245 -20.80 6.45 -3.00
N PHE A 246 -20.27 7.26 -2.07
CA PHE A 246 -18.85 7.61 -1.99
C PHE A 246 -18.14 6.64 -1.03
N TRP A 247 -17.34 5.75 -1.57
CA TRP A 247 -16.58 4.79 -0.80
C TRP A 247 -15.19 5.33 -0.46
N SER A 248 -14.81 5.38 0.82
CA SER A 248 -13.57 6.02 1.25
C SER A 248 -12.31 5.44 0.61
N ARG A 249 -12.24 4.12 0.45
CA ARG A 249 -11.07 3.48 -0.20
C ARG A 249 -10.95 3.86 -1.68
N SER A 250 -12.07 3.98 -2.40
CA SER A 250 -12.00 4.41 -3.80
C SER A 250 -11.50 5.86 -3.93
N LEU A 251 -11.91 6.75 -3.04
CA LEU A 251 -11.38 8.11 -2.94
C LEU A 251 -9.89 8.09 -2.61
N GLY A 252 -9.48 7.21 -1.70
CA GLY A 252 -8.07 6.98 -1.37
C GLY A 252 -7.25 6.52 -2.57
N TRP A 253 -7.76 5.55 -3.35
CA TRP A 253 -7.10 5.12 -4.59
C TRP A 253 -6.92 6.26 -5.58
N TYR A 254 -7.96 7.08 -5.78
CA TYR A 254 -7.90 8.22 -6.68
C TYR A 254 -6.85 9.24 -6.23
N GLY A 255 -6.82 9.57 -4.94
CA GLY A 255 -5.82 10.49 -4.38
C GLY A 255 -4.39 9.95 -4.53
N MET A 256 -4.15 8.68 -4.15
CA MET A 256 -2.86 8.02 -4.35
C MET A 256 -2.43 8.01 -5.82
N ALA A 257 -3.38 7.76 -6.74
CA ALA A 257 -3.09 7.77 -8.17
C ALA A 257 -2.52 9.12 -8.63
N ILE A 258 -3.14 10.23 -8.22
CA ILE A 258 -2.68 11.56 -8.64
C ILE A 258 -1.30 11.87 -8.07
N VAL A 259 -1.08 11.68 -6.76
CA VAL A 259 0.21 12.03 -6.15
C VAL A 259 1.36 11.14 -6.65
N ASP A 260 1.08 9.88 -7.01
CA ASP A 260 2.09 8.97 -7.54
C ASP A 260 2.36 9.20 -9.03
N VAL A 261 1.35 9.58 -9.82
CA VAL A 261 1.52 9.99 -11.21
C VAL A 261 2.36 11.27 -11.31
N LEU A 262 2.12 12.24 -10.43
CA LEU A 262 2.84 13.52 -10.41
C LEU A 262 4.33 13.38 -10.10
N ASP A 263 4.80 12.27 -9.51
CA ASP A 263 6.23 11.98 -9.35
C ASP A 263 6.98 11.84 -10.70
N TYR A 264 6.28 11.40 -11.73
CA TYR A 264 6.85 11.14 -13.05
C TYR A 264 6.35 12.08 -14.15
N PHE A 265 5.25 12.79 -13.90
CA PHE A 265 4.67 13.68 -14.89
C PHE A 265 5.55 14.94 -15.04
N PRO A 266 6.07 15.26 -16.25
CA PRO A 266 6.99 16.38 -16.43
C PRO A 266 6.40 17.71 -15.93
N GLU A 267 7.23 18.55 -15.34
CA GLU A 267 6.81 19.84 -14.76
C GLU A 267 6.22 20.79 -15.79
N ASP A 268 6.75 20.76 -17.00
CA ASP A 268 6.34 21.60 -18.15
C ASP A 268 5.17 21.02 -18.95
N HIS A 269 4.67 19.84 -18.61
CA HIS A 269 3.57 19.22 -19.36
C HIS A 269 2.25 19.98 -19.14
N PRO A 270 1.52 20.35 -20.21
CA PRO A 270 0.30 21.17 -20.12
C PRO A 270 -0.81 20.59 -19.23
N ALA A 271 -0.84 19.27 -19.06
CA ALA A 271 -1.83 18.58 -18.23
C ALA A 271 -1.51 18.62 -16.73
N ARG A 272 -0.24 18.85 -16.33
CA ARG A 272 0.17 18.79 -14.94
C ARG A 272 -0.61 19.75 -14.02
N PRO A 273 -0.82 21.03 -14.37
CA PRO A 273 -1.59 21.95 -13.51
C PRO A 273 -3.02 21.47 -13.23
N ARG A 274 -3.69 20.86 -14.23
CA ARG A 274 -5.06 20.38 -13.99
C ARG A 274 -5.09 19.13 -13.11
N LEU A 275 -4.09 18.24 -13.16
CA LEU A 275 -3.98 17.12 -12.23
C LEU A 275 -3.79 17.61 -10.79
N ILE A 276 -2.98 18.65 -10.59
CA ILE A 276 -2.82 19.32 -9.30
C ILE A 276 -4.14 19.97 -8.85
N THR A 277 -4.91 20.55 -9.76
CA THR A 277 -6.25 21.08 -9.46
C THR A 277 -7.18 19.98 -8.98
N TYR A 278 -7.22 18.83 -9.64
CA TYR A 278 -8.04 17.68 -9.22
C TYR A 278 -7.65 17.15 -7.84
N LEU A 279 -6.36 17.14 -7.53
CA LEU A 279 -5.89 16.78 -6.18
C LEU A 279 -6.38 17.79 -5.12
N ASN A 280 -6.33 19.09 -5.41
CA ASN A 280 -6.80 20.14 -4.50
C ASN A 280 -8.32 20.05 -4.26
N GLU A 281 -9.08 19.78 -5.31
CA GLU A 281 -10.53 19.57 -5.21
C GLU A 281 -10.87 18.35 -4.35
N LEU A 282 -10.17 17.20 -4.57
CA LEU A 282 -10.32 16.02 -3.73
C LEU A 282 -9.96 16.31 -2.27
N ALA A 283 -8.79 16.89 -2.02
CA ALA A 283 -8.32 17.21 -0.67
C ALA A 283 -9.33 18.10 0.08
N THR A 284 -9.84 19.14 -0.60
CA THR A 284 -10.86 20.02 -0.05
C THR A 284 -12.15 19.28 0.29
N ALA A 285 -12.58 18.33 -0.54
CA ALA A 285 -13.80 17.55 -0.32
C ALA A 285 -13.65 16.54 0.84
N VAL A 286 -12.55 15.77 0.86
CA VAL A 286 -12.38 14.71 1.86
C VAL A 286 -12.12 15.28 3.26
N VAL A 287 -11.47 16.43 3.38
CA VAL A 287 -11.24 17.08 4.68
C VAL A 287 -12.54 17.59 5.32
N LYS A 288 -13.54 17.96 4.53
CA LYS A 288 -14.86 18.38 5.07
C LYS A 288 -15.63 17.25 5.75
N VAL A 289 -15.33 16.01 5.38
CA VAL A 289 -15.98 14.79 5.90
C VAL A 289 -15.03 13.93 6.73
N GLN A 290 -13.87 14.47 7.10
CA GLN A 290 -12.95 13.85 8.05
C GLN A 290 -13.59 13.89 9.44
N ASP A 291 -13.69 12.73 10.10
CA ASP A 291 -14.20 12.60 11.47
C ASP A 291 -13.28 13.30 12.49
N GLU A 292 -13.81 13.67 13.65
CA GLU A 292 -13.02 14.30 14.72
C GLU A 292 -11.82 13.46 15.19
N THR A 293 -11.90 12.14 15.01
CA THR A 293 -10.78 11.22 15.25
C THR A 293 -9.68 11.31 14.18
N GLY A 294 -9.88 12.06 13.11
CA GLY A 294 -8.99 12.16 11.97
C GLY A 294 -9.20 11.09 10.90
N LEU A 295 -10.10 10.14 11.12
CA LEU A 295 -10.35 9.02 10.20
C LEU A 295 -11.51 9.32 9.25
N TRP A 296 -11.74 8.41 8.30
CA TRP A 296 -12.87 8.47 7.38
C TRP A 296 -13.73 7.22 7.49
N TYR A 297 -15.04 7.42 7.37
CA TYR A 297 -16.03 6.35 7.40
C TYR A 297 -16.01 5.55 6.08
N GLN A 298 -16.48 4.30 6.14
CA GLN A 298 -16.61 3.39 4.99
C GLN A 298 -17.43 4.03 3.85
N VAL A 299 -18.62 4.54 4.14
CA VAL A 299 -19.39 5.44 3.27
C VAL A 299 -19.10 6.87 3.73
N THR A 300 -18.33 7.59 2.94
CA THR A 300 -17.50 8.70 3.40
C THR A 300 -18.28 9.88 3.96
N ASP A 301 -19.43 10.21 3.38
CA ASP A 301 -20.26 11.37 3.74
C ASP A 301 -21.44 11.05 4.67
N MET A 302 -21.50 9.80 5.18
CA MET A 302 -22.59 9.31 6.02
C MET A 302 -22.09 8.82 7.39
N GLY A 303 -21.20 9.59 8.03
CA GLY A 303 -20.53 9.20 9.27
C GLY A 303 -21.47 8.88 10.42
N ASP A 304 -22.57 9.62 10.55
CA ASP A 304 -23.58 9.50 11.60
C ASP A 304 -24.66 8.45 11.31
N ARG A 305 -24.66 7.84 10.10
CA ARG A 305 -25.64 6.83 9.74
C ARG A 305 -25.35 5.49 10.42
N GLU A 306 -26.38 4.87 11.00
CA GLU A 306 -26.28 3.59 11.71
C GLU A 306 -25.60 2.49 10.87
N GLY A 307 -24.66 1.78 11.51
CA GLY A 307 -23.91 0.68 10.89
C GLY A 307 -22.65 1.11 10.15
N ASN A 308 -22.46 2.41 9.85
CA ASN A 308 -21.22 2.88 9.26
C ASN A 308 -20.05 2.75 10.26
N PHE A 309 -18.83 2.69 9.76
CA PHE A 309 -17.65 2.50 10.60
C PHE A 309 -16.44 3.25 10.04
N LEU A 310 -15.55 3.66 10.94
CA LEU A 310 -14.25 4.23 10.56
C LEU A 310 -13.40 3.16 9.88
N GLU A 311 -13.04 3.41 8.63
CA GLU A 311 -12.44 2.42 7.73
C GLU A 311 -10.93 2.68 7.55
N ALA A 312 -10.12 1.67 7.83
CA ALA A 312 -8.67 1.84 7.88
C ALA A 312 -8.02 2.07 6.52
N SER A 313 -8.45 1.38 5.47
CA SER A 313 -7.75 1.49 4.18
C SER A 313 -7.97 2.84 3.49
N GLY A 314 -9.20 3.33 3.47
CA GLY A 314 -9.49 4.69 2.99
C GLY A 314 -8.74 5.74 3.81
N SER A 315 -8.76 5.57 5.16
CA SER A 315 -8.06 6.50 6.06
C SER A 315 -6.54 6.51 5.83
N THR A 316 -5.89 5.36 5.66
CA THR A 316 -4.44 5.31 5.38
C THR A 316 -4.09 5.94 4.04
N MET A 317 -4.89 5.68 3.01
CA MET A 317 -4.67 6.21 1.66
C MET A 317 -4.88 7.72 1.58
N LEU A 318 -5.94 8.24 2.21
CA LEU A 318 -6.20 9.67 2.26
C LEU A 318 -5.14 10.40 3.08
N THR A 319 -4.70 9.82 4.22
CA THR A 319 -3.59 10.35 5.01
C THR A 319 -2.31 10.45 4.18
N TYR A 320 -1.94 9.38 3.46
CA TYR A 320 -0.80 9.41 2.54
C TYR A 320 -0.95 10.47 1.45
N THR A 321 -2.13 10.54 0.83
CA THR A 321 -2.41 11.50 -0.25
C THR A 321 -2.20 12.94 0.22
N LEU A 322 -2.73 13.29 1.40
CA LEU A 322 -2.59 14.63 1.96
C LEU A 322 -1.14 14.93 2.34
N ALA A 323 -0.48 14.02 3.06
CA ALA A 323 0.91 14.20 3.49
C ALA A 323 1.86 14.37 2.29
N LYS A 324 1.81 13.45 1.33
CA LYS A 324 2.64 13.52 0.13
C LYS A 324 2.31 14.74 -0.73
N GLY A 325 1.02 15.05 -0.88
CA GLY A 325 0.59 16.22 -1.63
C GLY A 325 1.18 17.52 -1.09
N VAL A 326 1.25 17.68 0.24
CA VAL A 326 1.88 18.83 0.90
C VAL A 326 3.40 18.77 0.76
N ASN A 327 4.03 17.65 1.08
CA ASN A 327 5.48 17.48 1.01
C ASN A 327 6.05 17.76 -0.39
N LYS A 328 5.28 17.48 -1.43
CA LYS A 328 5.64 17.73 -2.82
C LYS A 328 5.21 19.11 -3.34
N GLY A 329 4.57 19.93 -2.53
CA GLY A 329 4.09 21.25 -2.91
C GLY A 329 2.88 21.23 -3.86
N TYR A 330 2.17 20.11 -3.97
CA TYR A 330 0.95 19.99 -4.78
C TYR A 330 -0.28 20.50 -4.04
N LEU A 331 -0.25 20.42 -2.71
CA LEU A 331 -1.29 20.91 -1.81
C LEU A 331 -0.74 22.03 -0.91
N PRO A 332 -1.59 23.00 -0.52
CA PRO A 332 -1.27 23.96 0.53
C PRO A 332 -0.86 23.29 1.84
N GLU A 333 0.09 23.92 2.57
CA GLU A 333 0.59 23.46 3.88
C GLU A 333 -0.52 23.22 4.90
N SER A 334 -1.62 23.96 4.79
CA SER A 334 -2.77 23.82 5.69
C SER A 334 -3.39 22.42 5.74
N PHE A 335 -3.15 21.57 4.74
CA PHE A 335 -3.64 20.18 4.73
C PHE A 335 -2.78 19.23 5.57
N MET A 336 -1.54 19.61 5.93
CA MET A 336 -0.66 18.76 6.74
C MET A 336 -1.29 18.40 8.08
N LYS A 337 -1.96 19.35 8.75
CA LYS A 337 -2.67 19.08 10.00
C LYS A 337 -3.72 17.97 9.89
N ASN A 338 -4.38 17.85 8.72
CA ASN A 338 -5.37 16.80 8.48
C ASN A 338 -4.70 15.44 8.23
N ALA A 339 -3.54 15.43 7.59
CA ALA A 339 -2.74 14.21 7.45
C ALA A 339 -2.19 13.73 8.81
N GLU A 340 -1.68 14.63 9.63
CA GLU A 340 -1.19 14.32 10.99
C GLU A 340 -2.32 13.79 11.88
N LEU A 341 -3.50 14.44 11.86
CA LEU A 341 -4.68 14.00 12.59
C LEU A 341 -5.14 12.61 12.10
N GLY A 342 -5.14 12.38 10.78
CA GLY A 342 -5.45 11.08 10.19
C GLY A 342 -4.50 9.98 10.69
N PHE A 343 -3.21 10.25 10.71
CA PHE A 343 -2.21 9.29 11.20
C PHE A 343 -2.34 9.03 12.71
N GLN A 344 -2.61 10.07 13.49
CA GLN A 344 -2.90 9.94 14.92
C GLN A 344 -4.13 9.05 15.14
N GLY A 345 -5.23 9.32 14.44
CA GLY A 345 -6.44 8.49 14.52
C GLY A 345 -6.19 7.02 14.17
N LEU A 346 -5.39 6.75 13.14
CA LEU A 346 -4.98 5.38 12.77
C LEU A 346 -4.26 4.69 13.94
N THR A 347 -3.25 5.34 14.52
CA THR A 347 -2.42 4.74 15.57
C THR A 347 -3.17 4.59 16.89
N GLU A 348 -4.06 5.50 17.26
CA GLU A 348 -4.80 5.48 18.51
C GLU A 348 -6.07 4.59 18.47
N LYS A 349 -6.74 4.51 17.31
CA LYS A 349 -8.07 3.85 17.21
C LYS A 349 -8.02 2.51 16.48
N LEU A 350 -7.16 2.37 15.47
CA LEU A 350 -7.20 1.23 14.56
C LEU A 350 -5.96 0.33 14.64
N ILE A 351 -4.89 0.77 15.29
CA ILE A 351 -3.69 -0.04 15.53
C ILE A 351 -3.80 -0.73 16.90
N LYS A 352 -3.42 -2.01 16.92
CA LYS A 352 -3.15 -2.78 18.13
C LYS A 352 -1.71 -3.25 18.10
N VAL A 353 -1.03 -3.18 19.23
CA VAL A 353 0.33 -3.69 19.43
C VAL A 353 0.27 -4.78 20.48
N ASP A 354 0.77 -5.95 20.17
CA ASP A 354 0.80 -7.07 21.14
C ASP A 354 2.06 -7.01 22.04
N LYS A 355 2.18 -8.01 22.94
CA LYS A 355 3.32 -8.09 23.88
C LYS A 355 4.67 -8.25 23.19
N ASP A 356 4.70 -8.77 21.97
CA ASP A 356 5.90 -9.01 21.17
C ASP A 356 6.22 -7.80 20.26
N GLY A 357 5.43 -6.72 20.35
CA GLY A 357 5.58 -5.49 19.58
C GLY A 357 4.94 -5.55 18.19
N LEU A 358 4.32 -6.68 17.80
CA LEU A 358 3.72 -6.85 16.49
C LEU A 358 2.53 -5.91 16.29
N VAL A 359 2.56 -5.17 15.20
CA VAL A 359 1.53 -4.19 14.84
C VAL A 359 0.42 -4.86 14.05
N THR A 360 -0.82 -4.65 14.47
CA THR A 360 -2.04 -5.09 13.77
C THR A 360 -2.89 -3.89 13.46
N ILE A 361 -3.23 -3.68 12.18
CA ILE A 361 -4.23 -2.71 11.75
C ILE A 361 -5.58 -3.39 11.60
N THR A 362 -6.60 -2.82 12.20
CA THR A 362 -7.96 -3.38 12.28
C THR A 362 -8.95 -2.58 11.44
N GLN A 363 -10.21 -3.03 11.35
CA GLN A 363 -11.30 -2.31 10.67
C GLN A 363 -11.06 -2.06 9.16
N VAL A 364 -10.35 -2.96 8.49
CA VAL A 364 -10.15 -2.86 7.04
C VAL A 364 -11.29 -3.55 6.31
N CYS A 365 -12.01 -2.88 5.44
CA CYS A 365 -12.96 -3.48 4.52
C CYS A 365 -12.22 -4.50 3.63
N ALA A 366 -12.60 -5.78 3.70
CA ALA A 366 -11.89 -6.85 3.01
C ALA A 366 -11.91 -6.67 1.49
N VAL A 367 -13.09 -6.41 0.93
CA VAL A 367 -13.27 -6.15 -0.50
C VAL A 367 -14.55 -5.36 -0.71
N ALA A 368 -14.53 -4.41 -1.64
CA ALA A 368 -15.75 -3.84 -2.19
C ALA A 368 -15.56 -3.65 -3.71
N GLY A 369 -16.65 -3.52 -4.41
CA GLY A 369 -16.70 -3.39 -5.85
C GLY A 369 -18.12 -3.22 -6.34
N LEU A 370 -18.32 -3.23 -7.65
CA LEU A 370 -19.62 -3.03 -8.30
C LEU A 370 -19.93 -4.19 -9.24
N GLY A 371 -21.19 -4.58 -9.30
CA GLY A 371 -21.64 -5.71 -10.13
C GLY A 371 -21.04 -7.06 -9.73
N GLY A 372 -21.02 -8.01 -10.64
CA GLY A 372 -20.45 -9.33 -10.41
C GLY A 372 -21.45 -10.35 -9.85
N ASN A 373 -20.92 -11.47 -9.35
CA ASN A 373 -21.73 -12.53 -8.71
C ASN A 373 -20.99 -13.02 -7.45
N PRO A 374 -21.54 -12.87 -6.22
CA PRO A 374 -22.84 -12.21 -5.96
C PRO A 374 -22.85 -10.75 -6.43
N TYR A 375 -24.05 -10.23 -6.74
CA TYR A 375 -24.18 -8.86 -7.24
C TYR A 375 -23.90 -7.83 -6.15
N ARG A 376 -23.11 -6.81 -6.48
CA ARG A 376 -22.71 -5.72 -5.60
C ARG A 376 -23.32 -4.44 -6.15
N ASP A 377 -24.37 -3.99 -5.50
CA ASP A 377 -25.20 -2.88 -5.97
C ASP A 377 -24.63 -1.49 -5.62
N GLY A 378 -23.58 -1.43 -4.79
CA GLY A 378 -22.99 -0.18 -4.32
C GLY A 378 -23.89 0.61 -3.37
N SER A 379 -24.95 -0.02 -2.81
CA SER A 379 -25.80 0.59 -1.80
C SER A 379 -25.07 0.85 -0.49
N TYR A 380 -25.68 1.66 0.38
CA TYR A 380 -25.16 1.88 1.74
C TYR A 380 -25.05 0.54 2.48
N GLU A 381 -26.12 -0.23 2.45
CA GLU A 381 -26.25 -1.54 3.09
C GLU A 381 -25.17 -2.52 2.58
N TYR A 382 -24.88 -2.51 1.28
CA TYR A 382 -23.80 -3.30 0.72
C TYR A 382 -22.43 -2.94 1.36
N TYR A 383 -22.09 -1.65 1.37
CA TYR A 383 -20.78 -1.22 1.89
C TYR A 383 -20.58 -1.49 3.38
N ILE A 384 -21.59 -1.24 4.22
CA ILE A 384 -21.46 -1.41 5.67
C ILE A 384 -21.44 -2.87 6.11
N ASN A 385 -22.00 -3.78 5.29
CA ASN A 385 -22.03 -5.22 5.56
C ASN A 385 -20.81 -5.97 4.99
N GLU A 386 -19.91 -5.31 4.28
CA GLU A 386 -18.68 -5.93 3.82
C GLU A 386 -17.82 -6.39 5.01
N ARG A 387 -17.26 -7.59 4.87
CA ARG A 387 -16.42 -8.19 5.91
C ARG A 387 -15.22 -7.31 6.25
N LYS A 388 -14.96 -7.12 7.52
CA LYS A 388 -13.73 -6.49 8.03
C LYS A 388 -12.62 -7.54 8.18
N LYS A 389 -11.39 -7.16 7.86
CA LYS A 389 -10.22 -8.03 7.90
C LYS A 389 -9.04 -7.28 8.50
N ASP A 390 -8.44 -7.86 9.53
CA ASP A 390 -7.24 -7.30 10.13
C ASP A 390 -6.01 -7.52 9.21
N ASN A 391 -5.07 -6.59 9.23
CA ASN A 391 -3.82 -6.64 8.47
C ASN A 391 -4.01 -6.81 6.96
N ASP A 392 -5.13 -6.33 6.42
CA ASP A 392 -5.34 -6.39 4.97
C ASP A 392 -4.30 -5.51 4.24
N PRO A 393 -3.67 -6.00 3.16
CA PRO A 393 -2.63 -5.29 2.42
C PRO A 393 -3.04 -3.90 1.91
N LYS A 394 -4.33 -3.70 1.66
CA LYS A 394 -4.89 -2.42 1.22
C LYS A 394 -4.84 -1.30 2.27
N ALA A 395 -4.56 -1.68 3.52
CA ALA A 395 -4.30 -0.73 4.59
C ALA A 395 -2.83 -0.73 5.02
N THR A 396 -2.18 -1.91 5.13
CA THR A 396 -0.81 -1.99 5.65
C THR A 396 0.22 -1.32 4.74
N GLY A 397 0.10 -1.48 3.41
CA GLY A 397 0.97 -0.79 2.45
C GLY A 397 0.84 0.74 2.52
N PRO A 398 -0.37 1.29 2.34
CA PRO A 398 -0.61 2.73 2.47
C PRO A 398 -0.27 3.29 3.87
N PHE A 399 -0.43 2.50 4.95
CA PHE A 399 0.02 2.91 6.29
C PHE A 399 1.54 3.16 6.34
N ILE A 400 2.33 2.25 5.75
CA ILE A 400 3.80 2.43 5.65
C ILE A 400 4.11 3.69 4.84
N LEU A 401 3.44 3.90 3.71
CA LEU A 401 3.64 5.09 2.87
C LEU A 401 3.29 6.38 3.62
N ALA A 402 2.16 6.42 4.33
CA ALA A 402 1.77 7.57 5.15
C ALA A 402 2.77 7.84 6.29
N ALA A 403 3.23 6.78 6.96
CA ALA A 403 4.23 6.90 8.01
C ALA A 403 5.58 7.45 7.48
N LEU A 404 5.98 7.06 6.27
CA LEU A 404 7.18 7.58 5.61
C LEU A 404 7.06 9.07 5.28
N GLU A 405 5.91 9.51 4.76
CA GLU A 405 5.68 10.92 4.44
C GLU A 405 5.64 11.82 5.68
N LEU A 406 5.17 11.29 6.81
CA LEU A 406 5.08 12.02 8.08
C LEU A 406 6.31 11.79 8.99
N ASP A 407 7.27 11.01 8.55
CA ASP A 407 8.49 10.62 9.30
C ASP A 407 8.19 9.94 10.66
N LYS A 408 7.17 9.08 10.72
CA LYS A 408 6.67 8.38 11.94
C LYS A 408 7.18 6.94 12.05
#